data_35f044687384068d8a145526e1344c36
#
_entry.id   35f044687384068d8a145526e1344c36
#
_cell.length_a   1.000
_cell.length_b   1.000
_cell.length_c   1.000
_cell.angle_alpha   90.00
_cell.angle_beta   90.00
_cell.angle_gamma   90.00
#
_symmetry.space_group_name_H-M   'P 1'
#
loop_
_entity.id
_entity.type
_entity.pdbx_description
1 polymer ?
#
loop_
_entity_poly.entity_id
_entity_poly.type
_entity_poly.pdbx_seq_one_letter_code
_entity_poly.pdbx_strand_id
1 'polypeptide(L)'
;MLKTRIIPVLFLMNGLIVRSEGFREFKVIGNPINQLARLNDWLADELVYIDITREGDYDLRRDDMKLKGADDIVGILRQISEKAFMPLTFGGRIRAIEDVDAFIHNGADKVIINSQAYHQPGLVTQVAEKYGTQAMVVGIDVRREDGGHAMYVDQGRTRVDDDPLAYAREAEARGAGEIMLNSIDRDGSAEGYDTEIIRAMADVVGIPVIACGGVGTFEHFRPGIDKGGASAVAAGNIFHFTENAYKRAKRQLHRRGYNVRYPYNI
;
A
#
# COMPACT_ATOMS: atom_id res chain seq x y z
N MET A 1 1.52 -23.27 5.88
CA MET A 1 2.22 -22.11 5.28
C MET A 1 1.17 -21.13 4.81
N LEU A 2 1.26 -19.86 5.18
CA LEU A 2 0.34 -18.82 4.74
C LEU A 2 0.46 -18.61 3.22
N LYS A 3 -0.63 -18.19 2.58
CA LYS A 3 -0.61 -17.86 1.15
C LYS A 3 0.02 -16.50 0.93
N THR A 4 0.87 -16.39 -0.08
CA THR A 4 1.41 -15.11 -0.54
C THR A 4 0.28 -14.28 -1.14
N ARG A 5 0.10 -13.05 -0.65
CA ARG A 5 -0.90 -12.11 -1.15
C ARG A 5 -0.31 -11.26 -2.28
N ILE A 6 -1.12 -10.98 -3.28
CA ILE A 6 -0.84 -9.96 -4.28
C ILE A 6 -1.76 -8.78 -3.98
N ILE A 7 -1.19 -7.61 -3.72
CA ILE A 7 -1.95 -6.47 -3.21
C ILE A 7 -1.90 -5.31 -4.21
N PRO A 8 -3.02 -4.95 -4.86
CA PRO A 8 -3.12 -3.70 -5.58
C PRO A 8 -3.05 -2.51 -4.62
N VAL A 9 -2.19 -1.53 -4.93
CA VAL A 9 -2.08 -0.26 -4.22
C VAL A 9 -2.59 0.86 -5.11
N LEU A 10 -3.54 1.62 -4.59
CA LEU A 10 -4.21 2.70 -5.29
C LEU A 10 -3.92 4.02 -4.57
N PHE A 11 -3.18 4.91 -5.23
CA PHE A 11 -2.97 6.26 -4.72
C PHE A 11 -4.13 7.15 -5.09
N LEU A 12 -4.65 7.88 -4.11
CA LEU A 12 -5.70 8.88 -4.28
C LEU A 12 -5.12 10.28 -4.18
N MET A 13 -5.51 11.14 -5.09
CA MET A 13 -5.23 12.57 -5.03
C MET A 13 -6.50 13.34 -5.41
N ASN A 14 -6.98 14.18 -4.50
CA ASN A 14 -8.25 14.89 -4.64
C ASN A 14 -9.42 13.95 -5.04
N GLY A 15 -9.50 12.79 -4.37
CA GLY A 15 -10.55 11.81 -4.61
C GLY A 15 -10.44 10.97 -5.89
N LEU A 16 -9.41 11.19 -6.70
CA LEU A 16 -9.18 10.45 -7.94
C LEU A 16 -7.97 9.51 -7.81
N ILE A 17 -8.02 8.39 -8.52
CA ILE A 17 -6.84 7.51 -8.60
C ILE A 17 -5.80 8.15 -9.49
N VAL A 18 -4.56 8.13 -9.01
CA VAL A 18 -3.40 8.58 -9.76
C VAL A 18 -2.36 7.46 -9.89
N ARG A 19 -1.62 7.45 -10.98
CA ARG A 19 -0.35 6.74 -11.06
C ARG A 19 0.75 7.65 -10.52
N SER A 20 1.73 7.05 -9.87
CA SER A 20 2.91 7.73 -9.32
C SER A 20 4.17 7.29 -10.06
N GLU A 21 5.12 8.23 -10.21
CA GLU A 21 6.48 7.98 -10.67
C GLU A 21 7.46 8.72 -9.75
N GLY A 22 8.25 7.96 -8.96
CA GLY A 22 9.26 8.47 -8.05
C GLY A 22 8.74 9.43 -6.98
N PHE A 23 7.46 9.37 -6.63
CA PHE A 23 6.76 10.29 -5.73
C PHE A 23 6.81 11.77 -6.18
N ARG A 24 7.05 12.01 -7.45
CA ARG A 24 7.19 13.38 -8.02
C ARG A 24 6.15 13.68 -9.08
N GLU A 25 5.89 12.73 -9.95
CA GLU A 25 4.93 12.88 -11.03
C GLU A 25 3.67 12.07 -10.74
N PHE A 26 2.52 12.75 -10.77
CA PHE A 26 1.22 12.13 -10.55
C PHE A 26 0.31 12.42 -11.74
N LYS A 27 -0.27 11.36 -12.32
CA LYS A 27 -1.21 11.48 -13.44
C LYS A 27 -2.52 10.80 -13.08
N VAL A 28 -3.63 11.53 -13.17
CA VAL A 28 -4.97 11.00 -12.94
C VAL A 28 -5.28 9.90 -13.96
N ILE A 29 -5.76 8.76 -13.47
CA ILE A 29 -6.06 7.59 -14.30
C ILE A 29 -7.48 7.05 -14.10
N GLY A 30 -8.21 7.51 -13.10
CA GLY A 30 -9.60 7.08 -12.96
C GLY A 30 -10.26 7.39 -11.62
N ASN A 31 -11.39 6.75 -11.46
CA ASN A 31 -12.26 6.84 -10.30
C ASN A 31 -12.07 5.62 -9.39
N PRO A 32 -11.95 5.78 -8.06
CA PRO A 32 -11.74 4.69 -7.12
C PRO A 32 -12.84 3.63 -7.14
N ILE A 33 -14.10 4.02 -7.35
CA ILE A 33 -15.23 3.08 -7.36
C ILE A 33 -15.20 2.19 -8.61
N ASN A 34 -14.90 2.77 -9.78
CA ASN A 34 -14.80 2.00 -11.02
C ASN A 34 -13.62 1.02 -10.98
N GLN A 35 -12.51 1.43 -10.36
CA GLN A 35 -11.35 0.55 -10.20
C GLN A 35 -11.64 -0.58 -9.22
N LEU A 36 -12.40 -0.32 -8.14
CA LEU A 36 -12.88 -1.36 -7.22
C LEU A 36 -13.68 -2.43 -7.96
N ALA A 37 -14.63 -2.03 -8.81
CA ALA A 37 -15.46 -2.99 -9.56
C ALA A 37 -14.58 -3.97 -10.37
N ARG A 38 -13.55 -3.45 -11.08
CA ARG A 38 -12.59 -4.30 -11.81
C ARG A 38 -11.82 -5.24 -10.89
N LEU A 39 -11.36 -4.77 -9.74
CA LEU A 39 -10.59 -5.59 -8.79
C LEU A 39 -11.45 -6.63 -8.09
N ASN A 40 -12.74 -6.35 -7.84
CA ASN A 40 -13.72 -7.34 -7.42
C ASN A 40 -13.85 -8.47 -8.45
N ASP A 41 -14.09 -8.13 -9.71
CA ASP A 41 -14.20 -9.10 -10.82
C ASP A 41 -12.92 -9.90 -11.02
N TRP A 42 -11.78 -9.34 -10.66
CA TRP A 42 -10.49 -9.99 -10.74
C TRP A 42 -10.13 -10.79 -9.48
N LEU A 43 -10.97 -10.77 -8.45
CA LEU A 43 -10.82 -11.48 -7.18
C LEU A 43 -9.50 -11.12 -6.48
N ALA A 44 -9.30 -9.83 -6.27
CA ALA A 44 -8.14 -9.33 -5.52
C ALA A 44 -8.13 -9.92 -4.09
N ASP A 45 -6.92 -10.18 -3.55
CA ASP A 45 -6.76 -10.76 -2.21
C ASP A 45 -7.01 -9.75 -1.12
N GLU A 46 -6.58 -8.54 -1.37
CA GLU A 46 -6.59 -7.39 -0.48
C GLU A 46 -6.43 -6.13 -1.34
N LEU A 47 -6.81 -4.98 -0.85
CA LEU A 47 -6.71 -3.72 -1.57
C LEU A 47 -6.24 -2.62 -0.63
N VAL A 48 -5.23 -1.85 -1.06
CA VAL A 48 -4.70 -0.72 -0.31
C VAL A 48 -5.04 0.57 -1.03
N TYR A 49 -5.69 1.51 -0.32
CA TYR A 49 -5.87 2.89 -0.76
C TYR A 49 -5.05 3.83 0.11
N ILE A 50 -4.29 4.71 -0.51
CA ILE A 50 -3.48 5.72 0.19
C ILE A 50 -3.82 7.09 -0.37
N ASP A 51 -4.42 7.95 0.46
CA ASP A 51 -4.64 9.34 0.09
C ASP A 51 -3.33 10.15 0.22
N ILE A 52 -2.81 10.57 -0.92
CA ILE A 52 -1.62 11.39 -1.04
C ILE A 52 -1.95 12.86 -1.32
N THR A 53 -3.21 13.27 -1.19
CA THR A 53 -3.63 14.66 -1.29
C THR A 53 -2.87 15.50 -0.27
N ARG A 54 -2.35 16.61 -0.72
CA ARG A 54 -1.70 17.58 0.15
C ARG A 54 -2.69 18.17 1.15
N GLU A 55 -2.21 18.94 2.10
CA GLU A 55 -3.04 19.56 3.13
C GLU A 55 -4.20 20.36 2.55
N GLY A 56 -5.31 20.42 3.30
CA GLY A 56 -6.53 21.12 2.94
C GLY A 56 -7.63 20.20 2.40
N ASP A 57 -8.71 20.81 1.94
CA ASP A 57 -9.84 20.13 1.31
C ASP A 57 -9.48 19.62 -0.09
N TYR A 58 -10.24 18.66 -0.60
CA TYR A 58 -10.07 18.21 -1.96
C TYR A 58 -10.33 19.34 -2.97
N ASP A 59 -9.44 19.51 -3.94
CA ASP A 59 -9.68 20.39 -5.07
C ASP A 59 -10.62 19.70 -6.08
N LEU A 60 -11.90 20.00 -5.96
CA LEU A 60 -12.97 19.43 -6.80
C LEU A 60 -13.23 20.22 -8.07
N ARG A 61 -12.48 21.29 -8.36
CA ARG A 61 -12.68 22.19 -9.51
C ARG A 61 -12.25 21.59 -10.86
N ARG A 62 -12.30 20.27 -10.99
CA ARG A 62 -12.01 19.59 -12.25
C ARG A 62 -13.31 19.30 -12.98
N ASP A 63 -13.60 20.06 -14.04
CA ASP A 63 -14.80 19.90 -14.87
C ASP A 63 -14.78 18.64 -15.75
N ASP A 64 -13.62 18.02 -15.92
CA ASP A 64 -13.38 16.88 -16.80
C ASP A 64 -13.85 15.54 -16.25
N MET A 65 -14.10 15.47 -14.95
CA MET A 65 -14.63 14.27 -14.30
C MET A 65 -15.84 14.60 -13.44
N LYS A 66 -17.02 14.37 -13.98
CA LYS A 66 -18.30 14.44 -13.24
C LYS A 66 -18.38 13.28 -12.23
N LEU A 67 -17.49 13.30 -11.23
CA LEU A 67 -17.54 12.38 -10.11
C LEU A 67 -18.55 12.91 -9.09
N LYS A 68 -19.75 12.37 -9.11
CA LYS A 68 -20.67 12.56 -8.00
C LYS A 68 -20.11 11.78 -6.80
N GLY A 69 -19.69 12.50 -5.77
CA GLY A 69 -19.94 11.91 -4.47
C GLY A 69 -18.86 11.71 -3.55
N ALA A 70 -17.73 12.00 -3.35
CA ALA A 70 -17.09 12.03 -2.05
C ALA A 70 -16.15 13.24 -1.96
N ASP A 71 -16.53 14.17 -1.12
CA ASP A 71 -15.79 15.41 -0.94
C ASP A 71 -14.59 15.19 0.00
N ASP A 72 -14.46 13.96 0.53
CA ASP A 72 -13.39 13.54 1.43
C ASP A 72 -13.08 12.04 1.33
N ILE A 73 -12.00 11.62 1.99
CA ILE A 73 -11.54 10.23 2.00
C ILE A 73 -12.52 9.28 2.71
N VAL A 74 -13.21 9.74 3.74
CA VAL A 74 -14.17 8.91 4.51
C VAL A 74 -15.40 8.60 3.66
N GLY A 75 -15.89 9.59 2.90
CA GLY A 75 -16.97 9.40 1.95
C GLY A 75 -16.60 8.42 0.82
N ILE A 76 -15.37 8.47 0.33
CA ILE A 76 -14.84 7.50 -0.64
C ILE A 76 -14.80 6.11 -0.02
N LEU A 77 -14.22 5.98 1.18
CA LEU A 77 -14.14 4.72 1.89
C LEU A 77 -15.51 4.07 2.09
N ARG A 78 -16.50 4.83 2.52
CA ARG A 78 -17.88 4.33 2.71
C ARG A 78 -18.45 3.74 1.43
N GLN A 79 -18.30 4.45 0.30
CA GLN A 79 -18.77 3.95 -0.99
C GLN A 79 -18.00 2.70 -1.48
N ILE A 80 -16.72 2.60 -1.14
CA ILE A 80 -15.88 1.44 -1.47
C ILE A 80 -16.26 0.25 -0.60
N SER A 81 -16.40 0.43 0.72
CA SER A 81 -16.66 -0.65 1.67
C SER A 81 -18.01 -1.34 1.44
N GLU A 82 -19.02 -0.59 0.97
CA GLU A 82 -20.33 -1.14 0.61
C GLU A 82 -20.26 -2.16 -0.56
N LYS A 83 -19.22 -2.11 -1.36
CA LYS A 83 -19.09 -2.88 -2.61
C LYS A 83 -17.86 -3.80 -2.66
N ALA A 84 -16.96 -3.67 -1.73
CA ALA A 84 -15.73 -4.47 -1.70
C ALA A 84 -16.00 -5.89 -1.22
N PHE A 85 -15.40 -6.87 -1.89
CA PHE A 85 -15.44 -8.29 -1.50
C PHE A 85 -14.10 -8.81 -0.98
N MET A 86 -13.14 -7.92 -0.74
CA MET A 86 -11.83 -8.22 -0.19
C MET A 86 -11.52 -7.28 0.97
N PRO A 87 -10.58 -7.65 1.85
CA PRO A 87 -10.10 -6.76 2.89
C PRO A 87 -9.57 -5.44 2.35
N LEU A 88 -9.89 -4.35 3.04
CA LEU A 88 -9.53 -2.99 2.70
C LEU A 88 -8.53 -2.42 3.71
N THR A 89 -7.40 -1.94 3.20
CA THR A 89 -6.45 -1.13 3.97
C THR A 89 -6.53 0.32 3.48
N PHE A 90 -6.75 1.24 4.39
CA PHE A 90 -6.80 2.67 4.07
C PHE A 90 -5.71 3.45 4.80
N GLY A 91 -5.14 4.44 4.12
CA GLY A 91 -4.14 5.32 4.68
C GLY A 91 -4.09 6.68 4.02
N GLY A 92 -3.14 7.48 4.51
CA GLY A 92 -3.03 8.88 4.16
C GLY A 92 -3.90 9.78 5.05
N ARG A 93 -3.40 10.96 5.36
CA ARG A 93 -4.06 11.99 6.16
C ARG A 93 -4.42 11.58 7.61
N ILE A 94 -3.95 10.44 8.10
CA ILE A 94 -4.12 10.01 9.49
C ILE A 94 -3.16 10.79 10.36
N ARG A 95 -3.67 11.54 11.34
CA ARG A 95 -2.89 12.37 12.28
C ARG A 95 -3.09 11.96 13.73
N ALA A 96 -4.25 11.40 14.05
CA ALA A 96 -4.64 11.00 15.39
C ALA A 96 -5.50 9.75 15.39
N ILE A 97 -5.81 9.24 16.58
CA ILE A 97 -6.62 8.03 16.73
C ILE A 97 -8.06 8.24 16.21
N GLU A 98 -8.56 9.46 16.26
CA GLU A 98 -9.90 9.82 15.76
C GLU A 98 -10.02 9.62 14.24
N ASP A 99 -8.93 9.86 13.49
CA ASP A 99 -8.91 9.59 12.04
C ASP A 99 -8.94 8.08 11.78
N VAL A 100 -8.22 7.29 12.59
CA VAL A 100 -8.27 5.83 12.56
C VAL A 100 -9.67 5.33 12.86
N ASP A 101 -10.31 5.89 13.90
CA ASP A 101 -11.69 5.58 14.27
C ASP A 101 -12.63 5.82 13.09
N ALA A 102 -12.48 6.96 12.42
CA ALA A 102 -13.29 7.28 11.25
C ALA A 102 -13.09 6.27 10.12
N PHE A 103 -11.87 5.81 9.87
CA PHE A 103 -11.61 4.81 8.82
C PHE A 103 -12.19 3.44 9.17
N ILE A 104 -11.91 2.91 10.37
CA ILE A 104 -12.37 1.59 10.78
C ILE A 104 -13.93 1.55 10.84
N HIS A 105 -14.56 2.56 11.42
CA HIS A 105 -16.04 2.62 11.50
C HIS A 105 -16.72 2.79 10.13
N ASN A 106 -16.00 3.24 9.10
CA ASN A 106 -16.53 3.36 7.74
C ASN A 106 -16.09 2.21 6.82
N GLY A 107 -15.50 1.14 7.38
CA GLY A 107 -15.31 -0.13 6.68
C GLY A 107 -13.90 -0.45 6.24
N ALA A 108 -12.88 0.25 6.75
CA ALA A 108 -11.50 -0.22 6.62
C ALA A 108 -11.27 -1.41 7.58
N ASP A 109 -10.65 -2.47 7.08
CA ASP A 109 -10.20 -3.61 7.91
C ASP A 109 -8.86 -3.31 8.58
N LYS A 110 -8.03 -2.49 7.93
CA LYS A 110 -6.72 -2.06 8.39
C LYS A 110 -6.48 -0.59 8.07
N VAL A 111 -5.61 0.02 8.83
CA VAL A 111 -5.05 1.34 8.50
C VAL A 111 -3.56 1.23 8.21
N ILE A 112 -3.08 2.03 7.25
CA ILE A 112 -1.65 2.18 6.99
C ILE A 112 -1.22 3.60 7.33
N ILE A 113 -0.23 3.71 8.22
CA ILE A 113 0.31 4.99 8.69
C ILE A 113 1.82 5.02 8.39
N ASN A 114 2.27 6.08 7.74
CA ASN A 114 3.69 6.31 7.43
C ASN A 114 4.22 7.48 8.28
N SER A 115 4.26 8.70 7.77
CA SER A 115 4.89 9.85 8.42
C SER A 115 4.41 10.08 9.85
N GLN A 116 3.12 9.92 10.12
CA GLN A 116 2.60 10.12 11.47
C GLN A 116 3.04 9.03 12.45
N ALA A 117 3.26 7.80 11.99
CA ALA A 117 3.83 6.74 12.82
C ALA A 117 5.27 7.07 13.23
N TYR A 118 6.01 7.81 12.41
CA TYR A 118 7.34 8.32 12.72
C TYR A 118 7.29 9.53 13.67
N HIS A 119 6.46 10.53 13.36
CA HIS A 119 6.37 11.77 14.17
C HIS A 119 5.71 11.54 15.53
N GLN A 120 4.76 10.60 15.62
CA GLN A 120 4.05 10.24 16.84
C GLN A 120 3.99 8.70 17.02
N PRO A 121 5.11 8.07 17.40
CA PRO A 121 5.17 6.59 17.49
C PRO A 121 4.13 5.97 18.43
N GLY A 122 3.65 6.73 19.44
CA GLY A 122 2.57 6.30 20.32
C GLY A 122 1.24 6.04 19.63
N LEU A 123 1.01 6.60 18.43
CA LEU A 123 -0.19 6.33 17.65
C LEU A 123 -0.26 4.87 17.21
N VAL A 124 0.89 4.25 16.86
CA VAL A 124 0.96 2.82 16.51
C VAL A 124 0.45 1.97 17.68
N THR A 125 0.91 2.27 18.89
CA THR A 125 0.48 1.56 20.12
C THR A 125 -1.02 1.76 20.37
N GLN A 126 -1.52 2.97 20.26
CA GLN A 126 -2.96 3.27 20.45
C GLN A 126 -3.85 2.49 19.49
N VAL A 127 -3.46 2.41 18.20
CA VAL A 127 -4.19 1.62 17.21
C VAL A 127 -4.16 0.14 17.55
N ALA A 128 -2.98 -0.39 17.88
CA ALA A 128 -2.81 -1.81 18.23
C ALA A 128 -3.60 -2.20 19.48
N GLU A 129 -3.62 -1.36 20.51
CA GLU A 129 -4.38 -1.59 21.74
C GLU A 129 -5.90 -1.55 21.49
N LYS A 130 -6.36 -0.63 20.65
CA LYS A 130 -7.80 -0.41 20.41
C LYS A 130 -8.40 -1.40 19.41
N TYR A 131 -7.67 -1.71 18.33
CA TYR A 131 -8.17 -2.47 17.19
C TYR A 131 -7.44 -3.79 16.95
N GLY A 132 -6.39 -4.06 17.72
CA GLY A 132 -5.50 -5.21 17.53
C GLY A 132 -4.36 -4.92 16.54
N THR A 133 -3.24 -5.63 16.71
CA THR A 133 -2.05 -5.45 15.85
C THR A 133 -2.37 -5.72 14.38
N GLN A 134 -3.26 -6.66 14.08
CA GLN A 134 -3.67 -7.00 12.71
C GLN A 134 -4.33 -5.84 11.95
N ALA A 135 -4.81 -4.80 12.64
CA ALA A 135 -5.40 -3.61 12.03
C ALA A 135 -4.34 -2.53 11.70
N MET A 136 -3.09 -2.68 12.17
CA MET A 136 -2.06 -1.66 12.04
C MET A 136 -0.98 -2.06 11.05
N VAL A 137 -0.88 -1.33 9.95
CA VAL A 137 0.22 -1.43 8.97
C VAL A 137 1.09 -0.18 9.09
N VAL A 138 2.39 -0.34 9.29
CA VAL A 138 3.34 0.79 9.22
C VAL A 138 3.95 0.85 7.84
N GLY A 139 3.76 2.00 7.16
CA GLY A 139 4.43 2.30 5.90
C GLY A 139 5.84 2.83 6.13
N ILE A 140 6.82 2.27 5.45
CA ILE A 140 8.21 2.73 5.46
C ILE A 140 8.64 3.02 4.04
N ASP A 141 8.94 4.28 3.75
CA ASP A 141 9.46 4.70 2.45
C ASP A 141 10.98 4.81 2.53
N VAL A 142 11.66 4.15 1.59
CA VAL A 142 13.12 4.17 1.50
C VAL A 142 13.57 4.63 0.12
N ARG A 143 14.77 5.17 0.06
CA ARG A 143 15.47 5.48 -1.19
C ARG A 143 16.89 4.94 -1.11
N ARG A 144 17.37 4.38 -2.19
CA ARG A 144 18.77 3.98 -2.31
C ARG A 144 19.66 5.21 -2.44
N GLU A 145 20.66 5.29 -1.59
CA GLU A 145 21.67 6.34 -1.57
C GLU A 145 23.07 5.72 -1.52
N ASP A 146 24.11 6.57 -1.67
CA ASP A 146 25.49 6.13 -1.54
C ASP A 146 25.71 5.52 -0.14
N GLY A 147 26.02 4.22 -0.11
CA GLY A 147 26.27 3.49 1.13
C GLY A 147 25.08 2.75 1.73
N GLY A 148 23.89 2.75 1.10
CA GLY A 148 22.76 1.96 1.60
C GLY A 148 21.38 2.51 1.26
N HIS A 149 20.47 2.43 2.22
CA HIS A 149 19.10 2.92 2.09
C HIS A 149 18.81 3.95 3.18
N ALA A 150 18.32 5.13 2.79
CA ALA A 150 17.83 6.14 3.70
C ALA A 150 16.31 6.08 3.80
N MET A 151 15.77 6.37 4.98
CA MET A 151 14.34 6.44 5.22
C MET A 151 13.82 7.86 4.94
N TYR A 152 12.59 7.92 4.43
CA TYR A 152 11.92 9.17 4.08
C TYR A 152 10.51 9.20 4.67
N VAL A 153 10.10 10.40 5.07
CA VAL A 153 8.74 10.70 5.52
C VAL A 153 8.14 11.84 4.67
N ASP A 154 6.93 12.29 4.98
CA ASP A 154 6.24 13.40 4.34
C ASP A 154 6.15 13.24 2.81
N GLN A 155 5.65 12.07 2.40
CA GLN A 155 5.51 11.70 0.98
C GLN A 155 6.87 11.69 0.24
N GLY A 156 7.91 11.17 0.88
CA GLY A 156 9.25 11.04 0.32
C GLY A 156 10.03 12.35 0.19
N ARG A 157 9.61 13.42 0.87
CA ARG A 157 10.25 14.74 0.80
C ARG A 157 11.28 14.99 1.90
N THR A 158 11.04 14.43 3.07
CA THR A 158 11.89 14.64 4.24
C THR A 158 12.71 13.39 4.50
N ARG A 159 14.02 13.49 4.28
CA ARG A 159 14.97 12.47 4.69
C ARG A 159 15.08 12.48 6.21
N VAL A 160 15.13 11.31 6.82
CA VAL A 160 15.41 11.14 8.25
C VAL A 160 16.69 10.32 8.44
N ASP A 161 17.35 10.53 9.57
CA ASP A 161 18.67 9.92 9.82
C ASP A 161 18.56 8.54 10.50
N ASP A 162 17.35 8.12 10.84
CA ASP A 162 17.12 6.82 11.47
C ASP A 162 17.35 5.67 10.47
N ASP A 163 17.94 4.59 10.97
CA ASP A 163 18.10 3.36 10.20
C ASP A 163 16.72 2.71 9.96
N PRO A 164 16.33 2.45 8.70
CA PRO A 164 15.04 1.86 8.39
C PRO A 164 14.79 0.48 9.03
N LEU A 165 15.85 -0.30 9.29
CA LEU A 165 15.74 -1.61 9.93
C LEU A 165 15.51 -1.49 11.43
N ALA A 166 16.18 -0.54 12.08
CA ALA A 166 15.96 -0.23 13.49
C ALA A 166 14.54 0.30 13.71
N TYR A 167 14.09 1.22 12.84
CA TYR A 167 12.74 1.76 12.89
C TYR A 167 11.66 0.68 12.69
N ALA A 168 11.88 -0.28 11.79
CA ALA A 168 10.95 -1.39 11.60
C ALA A 168 10.78 -2.27 12.85
N ARG A 169 11.90 -2.58 13.57
CA ARG A 169 11.83 -3.30 14.86
C ARG A 169 11.07 -2.51 15.91
N GLU A 170 11.28 -1.20 15.95
CA GLU A 170 10.56 -0.32 16.86
C GLU A 170 9.06 -0.30 16.55
N ALA A 171 8.69 -0.19 15.28
CA ALA A 171 7.29 -0.25 14.84
C ALA A 171 6.62 -1.56 15.24
N GLU A 172 7.28 -2.70 15.04
CA GLU A 172 6.81 -4.01 15.51
C GLU A 172 6.63 -4.04 17.02
N ALA A 173 7.63 -3.58 17.78
CA ALA A 173 7.57 -3.54 19.26
C ALA A 173 6.42 -2.65 19.77
N ARG A 174 6.01 -1.65 19.02
CA ARG A 174 4.86 -0.77 19.31
C ARG A 174 3.52 -1.34 18.88
N GLY A 175 3.49 -2.48 18.20
CA GLY A 175 2.26 -3.18 17.83
C GLY A 175 1.87 -3.09 16.36
N ALA A 176 2.79 -2.71 15.47
CA ALA A 176 2.56 -2.90 14.04
C ALA A 176 2.33 -4.39 13.74
N GLY A 177 1.29 -4.71 12.99
CA GLY A 177 0.99 -6.07 12.56
C GLY A 177 1.58 -6.43 11.20
N GLU A 178 1.89 -5.42 10.38
CA GLU A 178 2.56 -5.57 9.08
C GLU A 178 3.43 -4.33 8.79
N ILE A 179 4.50 -4.52 8.01
CA ILE A 179 5.29 -3.43 7.44
C ILE A 179 5.04 -3.39 5.93
N MET A 180 4.65 -2.23 5.39
CA MET A 180 4.65 -1.99 3.97
C MET A 180 5.90 -1.19 3.59
N LEU A 181 6.87 -1.88 2.99
CA LEU A 181 8.13 -1.28 2.56
C LEU A 181 8.04 -0.84 1.11
N ASN A 182 8.24 0.44 0.86
CA ASN A 182 8.15 1.02 -0.47
C ASN A 182 9.46 1.72 -0.86
N SER A 183 10.01 1.34 -2.02
CA SER A 183 11.21 1.96 -2.59
C SER A 183 10.81 3.11 -3.50
N ILE A 184 11.10 4.35 -3.08
CA ILE A 184 10.73 5.59 -3.78
C ILE A 184 11.38 5.66 -5.16
N ASP A 185 12.66 5.33 -5.25
CA ASP A 185 13.43 5.33 -6.51
C ASP A 185 12.98 4.24 -7.48
N ARG A 186 12.31 3.20 -6.98
CA ARG A 186 11.70 2.16 -7.79
C ARG A 186 10.26 2.47 -8.19
N ASP A 187 9.58 3.41 -7.52
CA ASP A 187 8.20 3.75 -7.83
C ASP A 187 8.05 4.21 -9.29
N GLY A 188 7.23 3.50 -10.06
CA GLY A 188 7.00 3.77 -11.49
C GLY A 188 8.13 3.40 -12.43
N SER A 189 9.33 2.99 -11.95
CA SER A 189 10.50 2.68 -12.79
C SER A 189 10.32 1.44 -13.67
N ALA A 190 9.43 0.52 -13.29
CA ALA A 190 9.25 -0.77 -13.95
C ALA A 190 10.51 -1.70 -13.94
N GLU A 191 11.46 -1.49 -13.03
CA GLU A 191 12.72 -2.25 -12.92
C GLU A 191 12.67 -3.42 -11.93
N GLY A 192 11.54 -3.60 -11.25
CA GLY A 192 11.34 -4.61 -10.21
C GLY A 192 11.66 -4.07 -8.81
N TYR A 193 11.38 -4.92 -7.81
CA TYR A 193 11.60 -4.58 -6.41
C TYR A 193 13.07 -4.41 -6.05
N ASP A 194 13.35 -3.58 -5.06
CA ASP A 194 14.64 -3.57 -4.37
C ASP A 194 14.70 -4.73 -3.37
N THR A 195 15.16 -5.88 -3.85
CA THR A 195 15.15 -7.13 -3.08
C THR A 195 16.15 -7.12 -1.92
N GLU A 196 17.16 -6.26 -1.96
CA GLU A 196 18.17 -6.14 -0.90
C GLU A 196 17.55 -5.62 0.38
N ILE A 197 16.92 -4.46 0.33
CA ILE A 197 16.29 -3.86 1.53
C ILE A 197 15.07 -4.68 1.99
N ILE A 198 14.32 -5.29 1.07
CA ILE A 198 13.20 -6.16 1.43
C ILE A 198 13.69 -7.37 2.23
N ARG A 199 14.81 -8.01 1.80
CA ARG A 199 15.43 -9.13 2.53
C ARG A 199 15.90 -8.68 3.90
N ALA A 200 16.67 -7.58 3.95
CA ALA A 200 17.17 -7.05 5.21
C ALA A 200 16.02 -6.74 6.19
N MET A 201 14.90 -6.19 5.68
CA MET A 201 13.71 -5.92 6.48
C MET A 201 13.06 -7.21 6.98
N ALA A 202 12.83 -8.18 6.09
CA ALA A 202 12.21 -9.46 6.43
C ALA A 202 13.02 -10.29 7.45
N ASP A 203 14.34 -10.11 7.46
CA ASP A 203 15.24 -10.82 8.38
C ASP A 203 15.26 -10.20 9.80
N VAL A 204 14.81 -8.96 9.96
CA VAL A 204 14.90 -8.25 11.26
C VAL A 204 13.57 -8.10 11.99
N VAL A 205 12.43 -8.34 11.33
CA VAL A 205 11.10 -8.31 11.95
C VAL A 205 10.43 -9.68 11.90
N GLY A 206 9.57 -9.97 12.89
CA GLY A 206 8.78 -11.20 12.95
C GLY A 206 7.41 -11.07 12.27
N ILE A 207 7.00 -9.86 11.90
CA ILE A 207 5.72 -9.57 11.26
C ILE A 207 5.85 -9.57 9.72
N PRO A 208 4.73 -9.77 8.99
CA PRO A 208 4.73 -9.76 7.54
C PRO A 208 5.30 -8.47 6.92
N VAL A 209 6.18 -8.62 5.93
CA VAL A 209 6.66 -7.52 5.09
C VAL A 209 5.94 -7.55 3.74
N ILE A 210 5.34 -6.43 3.36
CA ILE A 210 4.69 -6.18 2.08
C ILE A 210 5.68 -5.39 1.21
N ALA A 211 6.18 -6.01 0.13
CA ALA A 211 7.09 -5.33 -0.81
C ALA A 211 6.31 -4.45 -1.78
N CYS A 212 6.72 -3.18 -1.94
CA CYS A 212 6.13 -2.22 -2.86
C CYS A 212 7.19 -1.42 -3.62
N GLY A 213 6.83 -0.93 -4.82
CA GLY A 213 7.69 -0.12 -5.70
C GLY A 213 8.42 -0.95 -6.78
N GLY A 214 8.34 -0.52 -8.05
CA GLY A 214 9.14 -1.04 -9.15
C GLY A 214 8.49 -2.08 -10.07
N VAL A 215 7.30 -2.55 -9.80
CA VAL A 215 6.68 -3.63 -10.61
C VAL A 215 6.23 -3.11 -11.97
N GLY A 216 6.89 -3.56 -13.04
CA GLY A 216 6.51 -3.27 -14.43
C GLY A 216 6.03 -4.50 -15.21
N THR A 217 6.39 -5.70 -14.76
CA THR A 217 5.96 -6.98 -15.34
C THR A 217 5.55 -7.96 -14.25
N PHE A 218 4.77 -8.98 -14.59
CA PHE A 218 4.36 -10.00 -13.61
C PHE A 218 5.54 -10.86 -13.12
N GLU A 219 6.65 -10.94 -13.88
CA GLU A 219 7.87 -11.62 -13.45
C GLU A 219 8.54 -10.92 -12.27
N HIS A 220 8.32 -9.61 -12.08
CA HIS A 220 8.91 -8.85 -10.97
C HIS A 220 8.37 -9.25 -9.60
N PHE A 221 7.20 -9.91 -9.52
CA PHE A 221 6.68 -10.40 -8.24
C PHE A 221 7.58 -11.49 -7.61
N ARG A 222 8.18 -12.34 -8.45
CA ARG A 222 9.00 -13.47 -7.99
C ARG A 222 10.22 -13.04 -7.16
N PRO A 223 11.09 -12.13 -7.65
CA PRO A 223 12.22 -11.68 -6.85
C PRO A 223 11.83 -11.11 -5.50
N GLY A 224 10.70 -10.42 -5.37
CA GLY A 224 10.20 -9.92 -4.10
C GLY A 224 9.91 -11.05 -3.10
N ILE A 225 9.38 -12.18 -3.58
CA ILE A 225 9.11 -13.37 -2.76
C ILE A 225 10.40 -14.16 -2.52
N ASP A 226 11.09 -14.59 -3.58
CA ASP A 226 12.20 -15.54 -3.50
C ASP A 226 13.46 -14.93 -2.88
N LYS A 227 13.84 -13.76 -3.34
CA LYS A 227 15.04 -13.04 -2.90
C LYS A 227 14.76 -12.13 -1.72
N GLY A 228 13.67 -11.36 -1.81
CA GLY A 228 13.27 -10.42 -0.76
C GLY A 228 12.66 -11.09 0.47
N GLY A 229 12.10 -12.28 0.36
CA GLY A 229 11.41 -12.94 1.49
C GLY A 229 10.11 -12.26 1.89
N ALA A 230 9.54 -11.42 1.02
CA ALA A 230 8.29 -10.74 1.31
C ALA A 230 7.12 -11.71 1.51
N SER A 231 6.31 -11.48 2.52
CA SER A 231 5.08 -12.24 2.81
C SER A 231 3.93 -11.85 1.87
N ALA A 232 3.98 -10.64 1.33
CA ALA A 232 3.07 -10.13 0.33
C ALA A 232 3.81 -9.23 -0.66
N VAL A 233 3.28 -9.15 -1.88
CA VAL A 233 3.83 -8.33 -2.96
C VAL A 233 2.77 -7.36 -3.45
N ALA A 234 3.10 -6.07 -3.45
CA ALA A 234 2.20 -4.98 -3.76
C ALA A 234 2.64 -4.24 -5.02
N ALA A 235 1.68 -3.78 -5.81
CA ALA A 235 1.94 -2.98 -6.99
C ALA A 235 0.78 -2.05 -7.29
N GLY A 236 1.07 -0.88 -7.85
CA GLY A 236 0.08 0.09 -8.32
C GLY A 236 -0.09 0.02 -9.84
N ASN A 237 0.82 0.65 -10.54
CA ASN A 237 0.71 1.00 -11.96
C ASN A 237 0.36 -0.18 -12.89
N ILE A 238 0.92 -1.37 -12.67
CA ILE A 238 0.71 -2.53 -13.54
C ILE A 238 -0.76 -2.97 -13.61
N PHE A 239 -1.54 -2.72 -12.56
CA PHE A 239 -2.95 -3.12 -12.51
C PHE A 239 -3.90 -2.14 -13.20
N HIS A 240 -3.40 -0.98 -13.65
CA HIS A 240 -4.24 0.02 -14.31
C HIS A 240 -4.28 -0.14 -15.83
N PHE A 241 -3.20 -0.58 -16.45
CA PHE A 241 -3.02 -0.50 -17.91
C PHE A 241 -3.20 -1.81 -18.66
N THR A 242 -3.34 -2.93 -17.94
CA THR A 242 -3.47 -4.25 -18.58
C THR A 242 -4.80 -4.90 -18.19
N GLU A 243 -5.57 -5.32 -19.18
CA GLU A 243 -6.81 -6.08 -18.97
C GLU A 243 -6.52 -7.38 -18.23
N ASN A 244 -7.35 -7.70 -17.22
CA ASN A 244 -7.19 -8.89 -16.39
C ASN A 244 -5.79 -9.02 -15.73
N ALA A 245 -5.09 -7.90 -15.52
CA ALA A 245 -3.73 -7.89 -15.01
C ALA A 245 -3.58 -8.70 -13.73
N TYR A 246 -4.50 -8.55 -12.80
CA TYR A 246 -4.46 -9.23 -11.51
C TYR A 246 -4.64 -10.75 -11.66
N LYS A 247 -5.62 -11.19 -12.46
CA LYS A 247 -5.83 -12.62 -12.75
C LYS A 247 -4.60 -13.23 -13.45
N ARG A 248 -3.98 -12.49 -14.37
CA ARG A 248 -2.76 -12.93 -15.08
C ARG A 248 -1.58 -13.06 -14.13
N ALA A 249 -1.36 -12.12 -13.22
CA ALA A 249 -0.33 -12.18 -12.19
C ALA A 249 -0.49 -13.44 -11.31
N LYS A 250 -1.69 -13.66 -10.77
CA LYS A 250 -2.00 -14.85 -9.97
C LYS A 250 -1.77 -16.17 -10.74
N ARG A 251 -2.26 -16.23 -11.97
CA ARG A 251 -2.09 -17.42 -12.83
C ARG A 251 -0.61 -17.72 -13.06
N GLN A 252 0.20 -16.71 -13.30
CA GLN A 252 1.62 -16.87 -13.54
C GLN A 252 2.34 -17.39 -12.30
N LEU A 253 2.10 -16.80 -11.12
CA LEU A 253 2.70 -17.27 -9.87
C LEU A 253 2.22 -18.69 -9.53
N HIS A 254 0.93 -18.98 -9.65
CA HIS A 254 0.38 -20.32 -9.40
C HIS A 254 1.02 -21.40 -10.30
N ARG A 255 1.14 -21.14 -11.61
CA ARG A 255 1.80 -22.07 -12.56
C ARG A 255 3.26 -22.34 -12.25
N ARG A 256 3.92 -21.44 -11.52
CA ARG A 256 5.30 -21.59 -11.06
C ARG A 256 5.43 -22.20 -9.65
N GLY A 257 4.30 -22.68 -9.09
CA GLY A 257 4.28 -23.38 -7.81
C GLY A 257 4.19 -22.49 -6.57
N TYR A 258 3.97 -21.16 -6.72
CA TYR A 258 3.80 -20.28 -5.57
C TYR A 258 2.47 -20.54 -4.88
N ASN A 259 2.48 -20.51 -3.55
CA ASN A 259 1.28 -20.68 -2.72
C ASN A 259 0.46 -19.38 -2.67
N VAL A 260 -0.17 -19.03 -3.80
CA VAL A 260 -1.08 -17.88 -3.90
C VAL A 260 -2.54 -18.36 -3.82
N ARG A 261 -3.46 -17.45 -3.45
CA ARG A 261 -4.89 -17.74 -3.53
C ARG A 261 -5.32 -17.73 -4.99
N TYR A 262 -5.55 -18.91 -5.55
CA TYR A 262 -6.00 -19.07 -6.93
C TYR A 262 -7.36 -19.79 -6.95
N PRO A 263 -8.41 -19.17 -7.45
CA PRO A 263 -9.71 -19.83 -7.60
C PRO A 263 -9.67 -20.80 -8.78
N TYR A 264 -10.04 -22.04 -8.52
CA TYR A 264 -9.97 -23.13 -9.52
C TYR A 264 -10.97 -23.01 -10.69
N ASN A 265 -11.88 -22.03 -10.65
CA ASN A 265 -13.01 -21.91 -11.60
C ASN A 265 -12.99 -20.59 -12.39
N ILE A 266 -11.82 -20.06 -12.74
CA ILE A 266 -11.71 -18.86 -13.58
C ILE A 266 -10.82 -19.13 -14.81
#